data_1cbd2b54ac545a4408ae90fde3bd057d
#
_entry.id   1cbd2b54ac545a4408ae90fde3bd057d
#
_cell.length_a   1.000
_cell.length_b   1.000
_cell.length_c   1.000
_cell.angle_alpha   90.00
_cell.angle_beta   90.00
_cell.angle_gamma   90.00
#
_symmetry.space_group_name_H-M   'P 1'
#
loop_
_entity.id
_entity.type
_entity.pdbx_description
1 polymer ?
#
loop_
_entity_poly.entity_id
_entity_poly.type
_entity_poly.pdbx_seq_one_letter_code
_entity_poly.pdbx_strand_id
1 'polypeptide(L)'
;IRIGRPMVYEANGSQTDSIPMMARLRNMTYAAPIYLNFTVIEEGIEIEEVEEEIGNMPVMVKSILCNLHRNHLTGENSGDEEYKNGLKSKSEDPEDPGGYFIVNGTERVLVCLEDLAPNRVMVESEERYQRQTELAKVFSQREGFRALTVVEKKKDGILSVSIPVASGQVPLAILMMALGMESADDIMSNVNPENRSEMQNLILANIEEVHNTEGIYTTQEALEYLERRFAAGQSKEYRRKRINYILDNTL
;
A
#
# COMPACT_ATOMS: atom_id res chain seq x y z
N ILE A 1 -16.98 -4.15 14.32
CA ILE A 1 -16.78 -2.69 14.30
C ILE A 1 -18.07 -2.04 13.84
N ARG A 2 -18.55 -1.05 14.57
CA ARG A 2 -19.74 -0.26 14.25
C ARG A 2 -19.34 1.22 14.12
N ILE A 3 -19.83 1.89 13.10
CA ILE A 3 -19.65 3.33 12.93
C ILE A 3 -20.99 3.99 13.29
N GLY A 4 -20.96 4.95 14.22
CA GLY A 4 -22.11 5.72 14.63
C GLY A 4 -22.50 6.82 13.62
N ARG A 5 -23.37 7.73 14.05
CA ARG A 5 -23.65 8.97 13.30
C ARG A 5 -22.89 10.13 13.90
N PRO A 6 -22.64 11.20 13.13
CA PRO A 6 -22.02 12.41 13.66
C PRO A 6 -22.83 13.01 14.81
N MET A 7 -22.23 13.06 15.98
CA MET A 7 -22.81 13.62 17.21
C MET A 7 -21.83 14.52 17.91
N VAL A 8 -22.35 15.44 18.71
CA VAL A 8 -21.58 16.31 19.61
C VAL A 8 -22.02 16.07 21.04
N TYR A 9 -21.03 15.87 21.89
CA TYR A 9 -21.22 15.82 23.33
C TYR A 9 -21.04 17.23 23.90
N GLU A 10 -22.11 17.78 24.46
CA GLU A 10 -22.07 19.10 25.07
C GLU A 10 -21.53 19.02 26.51
N ALA A 11 -21.01 20.12 27.04
CA ALA A 11 -20.43 20.18 28.39
C ALA A 11 -21.38 19.76 29.53
N ASN A 12 -22.69 19.81 29.29
CA ASN A 12 -23.72 19.35 30.21
C ASN A 12 -24.02 17.85 30.13
N GLY A 13 -23.25 17.10 29.27
CA GLY A 13 -23.43 15.66 29.03
C GLY A 13 -24.54 15.32 28.03
N SER A 14 -25.25 16.29 27.43
CA SER A 14 -26.23 16.03 26.42
C SER A 14 -25.58 15.68 25.09
N GLN A 15 -26.21 14.77 24.35
CA GLN A 15 -25.81 14.38 22.98
C GLN A 15 -26.75 15.04 21.98
N THR A 16 -26.18 15.67 20.96
CA THR A 16 -26.94 16.28 19.86
C THR A 16 -26.35 15.86 18.52
N ASP A 17 -27.23 15.67 17.53
CA ASP A 17 -26.79 15.40 16.16
C ASP A 17 -25.93 16.55 15.65
N SER A 18 -24.72 16.23 15.23
CA SER A 18 -23.84 17.19 14.57
C SER A 18 -24.27 17.41 13.12
N ILE A 19 -24.21 18.65 12.67
CA ILE A 19 -24.40 19.00 11.25
C ILE A 19 -23.17 19.73 10.73
N PRO A 20 -22.90 19.70 9.41
CA PRO A 20 -21.75 20.36 8.81
C PRO A 20 -21.61 21.86 9.16
N MET A 21 -22.70 22.61 9.14
CA MET A 21 -22.68 24.02 9.51
C MET A 21 -22.22 24.24 10.96
N MET A 22 -22.69 23.41 11.89
CA MET A 22 -22.24 23.47 13.30
C MET A 22 -20.72 23.22 13.39
N ALA A 23 -20.22 22.24 12.68
CA ALA A 23 -18.77 21.92 12.65
C ALA A 23 -17.94 23.09 12.10
N ARG A 24 -18.41 23.79 11.09
CA ARG A 24 -17.76 25.00 10.56
C ARG A 24 -17.74 26.14 11.56
N LEU A 25 -18.87 26.45 12.16
CA LEU A 25 -19.01 27.58 13.09
C LEU A 25 -18.25 27.37 14.40
N ARG A 26 -18.17 26.12 14.88
CA ARG A 26 -17.52 25.79 16.16
C ARG A 26 -16.05 25.33 15.98
N ASN A 27 -15.50 25.39 14.78
CA ASN A 27 -14.15 24.92 14.43
C ASN A 27 -13.92 23.45 14.85
N MET A 28 -14.93 22.60 14.65
CA MET A 28 -14.89 21.18 14.99
C MET A 28 -14.67 20.30 13.74
N THR A 29 -14.26 19.08 13.96
CA THR A 29 -14.25 18.05 12.92
C THR A 29 -15.63 17.40 12.86
N TYR A 30 -16.23 17.36 11.66
CA TYR A 30 -17.47 16.64 11.40
C TYR A 30 -17.18 15.14 11.32
N ALA A 31 -17.40 14.43 12.42
CA ALA A 31 -16.97 13.04 12.57
C ALA A 31 -18.03 12.19 13.27
N ALA A 32 -17.99 10.89 13.01
CA ALA A 32 -18.81 9.87 13.66
C ALA A 32 -17.94 8.98 14.56
N PRO A 33 -18.45 8.56 15.74
CA PRO A 33 -17.72 7.66 16.62
C PRO A 33 -17.60 6.26 16.03
N ILE A 34 -16.45 5.62 16.25
CA ILE A 34 -16.17 4.24 15.90
C ILE A 34 -16.23 3.42 17.18
N TYR A 35 -17.05 2.38 17.17
CA TYR A 35 -17.19 1.43 18.27
C TYR A 35 -16.58 0.09 17.86
N LEU A 36 -15.84 -0.49 18.76
CA LEU A 36 -15.26 -1.82 18.65
C LEU A 36 -15.94 -2.75 19.66
N ASN A 37 -16.56 -3.83 19.17
CA ASN A 37 -17.01 -4.91 20.03
C ASN A 37 -15.90 -5.97 20.08
N PHE A 38 -15.50 -6.35 21.27
CA PHE A 38 -14.52 -7.40 21.49
C PHE A 38 -14.92 -8.24 22.70
N THR A 39 -14.53 -9.51 22.64
CA THR A 39 -14.78 -10.46 23.73
C THR A 39 -13.45 -10.76 24.42
N VAL A 40 -13.42 -10.60 25.74
CA VAL A 40 -12.26 -10.96 26.55
C VAL A 40 -12.31 -12.45 26.84
N ILE A 41 -11.26 -13.16 26.48
CA ILE A 41 -11.12 -14.61 26.73
C ILE A 41 -9.93 -14.82 27.65
N GLU A 42 -10.17 -15.41 28.81
CA GLU A 42 -9.13 -15.80 29.79
C GLU A 42 -9.19 -17.32 30.00
N GLU A 43 -8.06 -17.98 29.87
CA GLU A 43 -7.92 -19.44 30.00
C GLU A 43 -8.92 -20.24 29.10
N GLY A 44 -9.32 -19.70 27.96
CA GLY A 44 -10.29 -20.29 27.04
C GLY A 44 -11.76 -20.11 27.42
N ILE A 45 -12.05 -19.32 28.45
CA ILE A 45 -13.41 -18.96 28.89
C ILE A 45 -13.70 -17.51 28.48
N GLU A 46 -14.83 -17.30 27.81
CA GLU A 46 -15.34 -15.95 27.53
C GLU A 46 -15.81 -15.31 28.83
N ILE A 47 -15.21 -14.16 29.18
CA ILE A 47 -15.52 -13.46 30.42
C ILE A 47 -16.54 -12.35 30.18
N GLU A 48 -16.28 -11.50 29.19
CA GLU A 48 -17.07 -10.31 28.96
C GLU A 48 -17.06 -9.91 27.47
N GLU A 49 -18.20 -9.48 26.98
CA GLU A 49 -18.31 -8.78 25.69
C GLU A 49 -18.41 -7.27 25.96
N VAL A 50 -17.46 -6.51 25.43
CA VAL A 50 -17.34 -5.06 25.65
C VAL A 50 -17.51 -4.32 24.35
N GLU A 51 -18.36 -3.27 24.33
CA GLU A 51 -18.39 -2.28 23.25
C GLU A 51 -17.72 -1.00 23.74
N GLU A 52 -16.62 -0.60 23.08
CA GLU A 52 -15.83 0.57 23.44
C GLU A 52 -15.70 1.53 22.26
N GLU A 53 -15.76 2.85 22.55
CA GLU A 53 -15.47 3.88 21.55
C GLU A 53 -13.96 4.02 21.39
N ILE A 54 -13.44 3.64 20.21
CA ILE A 54 -12.01 3.64 19.91
C ILE A 54 -11.53 4.92 19.21
N GLY A 55 -12.44 5.78 18.76
CA GLY A 55 -12.10 7.03 18.10
C GLY A 55 -13.19 7.58 17.23
N ASN A 56 -12.88 8.65 16.50
CA ASN A 56 -13.81 9.35 15.65
C ASN A 56 -13.33 9.37 14.19
N MET A 57 -14.20 9.00 13.25
CA MET A 57 -13.93 9.01 11.82
C MET A 57 -14.57 10.25 11.18
N PRO A 58 -13.80 11.11 10.49
CA PRO A 58 -14.38 12.20 9.70
C PRO A 58 -15.38 11.67 8.68
N VAL A 59 -16.54 12.32 8.59
CA VAL A 59 -17.64 11.92 7.69
C VAL A 59 -17.73 12.88 6.52
N MET A 60 -17.78 12.29 5.32
CA MET A 60 -17.98 13.05 4.09
C MET A 60 -19.38 13.67 4.07
N VAL A 61 -19.46 14.96 3.80
CA VAL A 61 -20.74 15.70 3.72
C VAL A 61 -21.64 15.12 2.62
N LYS A 62 -22.92 14.91 2.96
CA LYS A 62 -23.96 14.27 2.15
C LYS A 62 -23.71 12.79 1.81
N SER A 63 -22.70 12.12 2.40
CA SER A 63 -22.56 10.66 2.32
C SER A 63 -23.63 9.93 3.13
N ILE A 64 -23.71 8.61 2.97
CA ILE A 64 -24.71 7.76 3.67
C ILE A 64 -24.64 7.86 5.20
N LEU A 65 -23.46 8.16 5.77
CA LEU A 65 -23.28 8.35 7.21
C LEU A 65 -23.57 9.78 7.66
N CYS A 66 -23.74 10.71 6.73
CA CYS A 66 -23.97 12.11 7.03
C CYS A 66 -25.41 12.34 7.51
N ASN A 67 -25.57 13.19 8.55
CA ASN A 67 -26.91 13.58 9.04
C ASN A 67 -27.70 14.40 8.03
N LEU A 68 -27.05 14.92 6.97
CA LEU A 68 -27.71 15.58 5.85
C LEU A 68 -28.07 14.62 4.70
N HIS A 69 -27.74 13.33 4.80
CA HIS A 69 -28.17 12.39 3.77
C HIS A 69 -29.68 12.33 3.66
N ARG A 70 -30.22 12.22 2.43
CA ARG A 70 -31.67 12.24 2.17
C ARG A 70 -32.46 11.29 3.07
N ASN A 71 -32.00 10.06 3.22
CA ASN A 71 -32.65 9.04 4.05
C ASN A 71 -32.78 9.44 5.51
N HIS A 72 -31.85 10.26 6.02
CA HIS A 72 -31.85 10.69 7.42
C HIS A 72 -32.59 12.01 7.62
N LEU A 73 -32.56 12.88 6.63
CA LEU A 73 -33.13 14.21 6.73
C LEU A 73 -34.63 14.25 6.45
N THR A 74 -35.08 13.55 5.41
CA THR A 74 -36.46 13.61 4.92
C THR A 74 -37.09 12.24 4.58
N GLY A 75 -36.25 11.16 4.58
CA GLY A 75 -36.68 9.81 4.21
C GLY A 75 -36.38 9.45 2.76
N GLU A 76 -36.31 8.14 2.48
CA GLU A 76 -35.90 7.59 1.17
C GLU A 76 -36.75 8.04 0.01
N ASN A 77 -38.07 8.22 0.22
CA ASN A 77 -39.05 8.54 -0.80
C ASN A 77 -39.36 10.04 -0.91
N SER A 78 -38.59 10.91 -0.23
CA SER A 78 -38.83 12.35 -0.27
C SER A 78 -38.51 12.95 -1.65
N GLY A 79 -39.32 13.90 -2.10
CA GLY A 79 -39.07 14.67 -3.31
C GLY A 79 -37.89 15.63 -3.17
N ASP A 80 -37.36 16.11 -4.30
CA ASP A 80 -36.18 17.04 -4.29
C ASP A 80 -36.52 18.35 -3.58
N GLU A 81 -37.71 18.90 -3.72
CA GLU A 81 -38.13 20.11 -3.03
C GLU A 81 -38.24 19.91 -1.52
N GLU A 82 -38.69 18.76 -1.06
CA GLU A 82 -38.78 18.42 0.35
C GLU A 82 -37.38 18.30 0.96
N TYR A 83 -36.47 17.65 0.25
CA TYR A 83 -35.05 17.54 0.67
C TYR A 83 -34.38 18.92 0.74
N LYS A 84 -34.54 19.77 -0.27
CA LYS A 84 -34.02 21.15 -0.27
C LYS A 84 -34.57 21.97 0.89
N ASN A 85 -35.86 21.83 1.19
CA ASN A 85 -36.48 22.50 2.36
C ASN A 85 -35.93 21.95 3.68
N GLY A 86 -35.68 20.64 3.75
CA GLY A 86 -34.99 20.01 4.90
C GLY A 86 -33.61 20.58 5.14
N LEU A 87 -32.79 20.77 4.10
CA LEU A 87 -31.47 21.40 4.18
C LEU A 87 -31.57 22.87 4.68
N LYS A 88 -32.49 23.66 4.11
CA LYS A 88 -32.71 25.04 4.55
C LYS A 88 -33.11 25.13 6.03
N SER A 89 -33.91 24.19 6.53
CA SER A 89 -34.32 24.15 7.94
C SER A 89 -33.16 23.92 8.89
N LYS A 90 -32.07 23.28 8.41
CA LYS A 90 -30.81 23.06 9.13
C LYS A 90 -29.76 24.13 8.84
N SER A 91 -30.12 25.20 8.14
CA SER A 91 -29.21 26.29 7.72
C SER A 91 -28.08 25.81 6.81
N GLU A 92 -28.32 24.75 6.04
CA GLU A 92 -27.37 24.23 5.05
C GLU A 92 -27.79 24.64 3.64
N ASP A 93 -26.79 24.82 2.75
CA ASP A 93 -27.06 25.21 1.36
C ASP A 93 -27.63 24.02 0.56
N PRO A 94 -28.82 24.17 -0.04
CA PRO A 94 -29.39 23.15 -0.90
C PRO A 94 -28.58 22.82 -2.15
N GLU A 95 -27.83 23.80 -2.67
CA GLU A 95 -27.05 23.68 -3.91
C GLU A 95 -25.62 23.14 -3.64
N ASP A 96 -25.22 22.99 -2.37
CA ASP A 96 -23.94 22.36 -2.01
C ASP A 96 -23.90 20.91 -2.53
N PRO A 97 -22.92 20.54 -3.37
CA PRO A 97 -22.81 19.18 -3.91
C PRO A 97 -22.41 18.14 -2.87
N GLY A 98 -21.82 18.52 -1.72
CA GLY A 98 -21.20 17.59 -0.77
C GLY A 98 -19.91 16.97 -1.30
N GLY A 99 -19.52 15.80 -0.76
CA GLY A 99 -18.35 15.07 -1.23
C GLY A 99 -17.03 15.57 -0.62
N TYR A 100 -17.06 16.40 0.39
CA TYR A 100 -15.89 16.92 1.12
C TYR A 100 -16.01 16.63 2.61
N PHE A 101 -14.93 16.88 3.35
CA PHE A 101 -14.84 16.70 4.80
C PHE A 101 -14.67 18.05 5.48
N ILE A 102 -15.09 18.14 6.73
CA ILE A 102 -14.83 19.31 7.59
C ILE A 102 -13.92 18.85 8.71
N VAL A 103 -12.71 19.40 8.74
CA VAL A 103 -11.69 19.09 9.74
C VAL A 103 -11.28 20.38 10.43
N ASN A 104 -11.50 20.46 11.75
CA ASN A 104 -11.26 21.66 12.54
C ASN A 104 -11.90 22.92 11.92
N GLY A 105 -13.15 22.79 11.48
CA GLY A 105 -13.92 23.85 10.84
C GLY A 105 -13.54 24.19 9.39
N THR A 106 -12.49 23.57 8.85
CA THR A 106 -12.00 23.83 7.49
C THR A 106 -12.48 22.74 6.55
N GLU A 107 -12.98 23.12 5.39
CA GLU A 107 -13.36 22.18 4.33
C GLU A 107 -12.13 21.56 3.65
N ARG A 108 -12.14 20.24 3.51
CA ARG A 108 -11.05 19.44 2.96
C ARG A 108 -11.60 18.47 1.93
N VAL A 109 -10.91 18.35 0.81
CA VAL A 109 -11.23 17.40 -0.27
C VAL A 109 -10.15 16.35 -0.36
N LEU A 110 -10.55 15.08 -0.54
CA LEU A 110 -9.61 14.03 -0.93
C LEU A 110 -9.32 14.18 -2.43
N VAL A 111 -8.06 14.39 -2.75
CA VAL A 111 -7.61 14.40 -4.14
C VAL A 111 -7.43 12.96 -4.59
N CYS A 112 -8.21 12.54 -5.58
CA CYS A 112 -8.02 11.24 -6.22
C CYS A 112 -6.75 11.27 -7.05
N LEU A 113 -5.84 10.35 -6.77
CA LEU A 113 -4.61 10.13 -7.53
C LEU A 113 -4.76 8.86 -8.34
N GLU A 114 -4.42 8.96 -9.63
CA GLU A 114 -4.22 7.80 -10.48
C GLU A 114 -2.74 7.42 -10.43
N ASP A 115 -2.45 6.16 -10.16
CA ASP A 115 -1.10 5.62 -10.08
C ASP A 115 -1.05 4.23 -10.71
N LEU A 116 0.16 3.76 -11.02
CA LEU A 116 0.36 2.44 -11.58
C LEU A 116 -0.05 1.36 -10.58
N ALA A 117 -0.75 0.36 -11.08
CA ALA A 117 -1.19 -0.76 -10.26
C ALA A 117 0.01 -1.48 -9.64
N PRO A 118 0.01 -1.72 -8.32
CA PRO A 118 1.08 -2.46 -7.67
C PRO A 118 1.03 -3.94 -8.04
N ASN A 119 2.16 -4.64 -7.81
CA ASN A 119 2.33 -6.08 -7.99
C ASN A 119 2.03 -6.55 -9.44
N ARG A 120 2.29 -5.69 -10.43
CA ARG A 120 2.16 -6.02 -11.85
C ARG A 120 3.46 -5.70 -12.56
N VAL A 121 3.93 -6.65 -13.37
CA VAL A 121 5.11 -6.48 -14.21
C VAL A 121 4.74 -5.59 -15.41
N MET A 122 5.50 -4.53 -15.61
CA MET A 122 5.42 -3.65 -16.77
C MET A 122 6.72 -3.76 -17.53
N VAL A 123 6.63 -4.12 -18.80
CA VAL A 123 7.79 -4.22 -19.69
C VAL A 123 7.81 -3.00 -20.60
N GLU A 124 8.92 -2.28 -20.60
CA GLU A 124 9.12 -1.06 -21.37
C GLU A 124 10.44 -1.14 -22.14
N SER A 125 10.48 -0.42 -23.24
CA SER A 125 11.73 -0.16 -23.96
C SER A 125 12.05 1.32 -23.85
N GLU A 126 13.12 1.66 -23.14
CA GLU A 126 13.57 3.05 -22.97
C GLU A 126 14.78 3.33 -23.86
N GLU A 127 14.79 4.49 -24.50
CA GLU A 127 16.00 4.98 -25.19
C GLU A 127 16.88 5.72 -24.18
N ARG A 128 18.01 5.08 -23.81
CA ARG A 128 19.03 5.69 -22.97
C ARG A 128 20.35 5.83 -23.72
N TYR A 129 20.89 7.02 -23.77
CA TYR A 129 22.15 7.31 -24.47
C TYR A 129 22.19 6.79 -25.92
N GLN A 130 21.12 7.06 -26.68
CA GLN A 130 20.92 6.63 -28.07
C GLN A 130 20.86 5.08 -28.25
N ARG A 131 20.34 4.38 -27.25
CA ARG A 131 20.21 2.93 -27.24
C ARG A 131 18.88 2.51 -26.63
N GLN A 132 18.26 1.54 -27.26
CA GLN A 132 17.10 0.87 -26.68
C GLN A 132 17.56 -0.08 -25.58
N THR A 133 17.01 0.09 -24.40
CA THR A 133 17.23 -0.77 -23.23
C THR A 133 15.88 -1.35 -22.83
N GLU A 134 15.80 -2.66 -22.71
CA GLU A 134 14.60 -3.37 -22.28
C GLU A 134 14.58 -3.41 -20.74
N LEU A 135 13.47 -2.95 -20.17
CA LEU A 135 13.26 -2.84 -18.72
C LEU A 135 11.98 -3.57 -18.33
N ALA A 136 12.03 -4.32 -17.25
CA ALA A 136 10.85 -4.80 -16.54
C ALA A 136 10.76 -4.12 -15.17
N LYS A 137 9.65 -3.44 -14.93
CA LYS A 137 9.40 -2.68 -13.68
C LYS A 137 8.27 -3.32 -12.90
N VAL A 138 8.45 -3.47 -11.61
CA VAL A 138 7.42 -3.92 -10.67
C VAL A 138 7.37 -3.00 -9.47
N PHE A 139 6.20 -2.40 -9.21
CA PHE A 139 5.93 -1.75 -7.93
C PHE A 139 5.41 -2.81 -6.95
N SER A 140 6.33 -3.42 -6.22
CA SER A 140 6.00 -4.39 -5.19
C SER A 140 5.36 -3.68 -4.00
N GLN A 141 4.18 -4.13 -3.55
CA GLN A 141 3.48 -3.54 -2.42
C GLN A 141 2.89 -4.63 -1.54
N ARG A 142 3.25 -4.59 -0.25
CA ARG A 142 2.72 -5.46 0.79
C ARG A 142 2.64 -4.70 2.11
N GLU A 143 1.49 -4.78 2.79
CA GLU A 143 1.29 -4.24 4.16
C GLU A 143 1.77 -2.77 4.34
N GLY A 144 1.53 -1.93 3.32
CA GLY A 144 1.93 -0.51 3.35
C GLY A 144 3.36 -0.22 2.89
N PHE A 145 4.21 -1.23 2.71
CA PHE A 145 5.52 -1.06 2.07
C PHE A 145 5.35 -1.07 0.56
N ARG A 146 6.01 -0.14 -0.11
CA ARG A 146 6.06 -0.06 -1.56
C ARG A 146 7.49 0.11 -2.03
N ALA A 147 7.93 -0.76 -2.94
CA ALA A 147 9.26 -0.74 -3.51
C ALA A 147 9.19 -0.88 -5.04
N LEU A 148 10.04 -0.16 -5.76
CA LEU A 148 10.19 -0.29 -7.19
C LEU A 148 11.38 -1.19 -7.50
N THR A 149 11.12 -2.40 -7.98
CA THR A 149 12.15 -3.30 -8.51
C THR A 149 12.21 -3.14 -10.02
N VAL A 150 13.42 -2.96 -10.55
CA VAL A 150 13.66 -2.81 -11.99
C VAL A 150 14.66 -3.86 -12.43
N VAL A 151 14.27 -4.68 -13.39
CA VAL A 151 15.16 -5.60 -14.10
C VAL A 151 15.51 -4.99 -15.44
N GLU A 152 16.80 -4.87 -15.72
CA GLU A 152 17.34 -4.29 -16.96
C GLU A 152 18.11 -5.35 -17.71
N LYS A 153 17.85 -5.49 -19.01
CA LYS A 153 18.61 -6.34 -19.90
C LYS A 153 19.74 -5.52 -20.55
N LYS A 154 20.98 -5.84 -20.19
CA LYS A 154 22.16 -5.23 -20.78
C LYS A 154 22.38 -5.70 -22.21
N LYS A 155 23.29 -5.04 -22.93
CA LYS A 155 23.63 -5.35 -24.32
C LYS A 155 24.17 -6.76 -24.56
N ASP A 156 24.93 -7.25 -23.60
CA ASP A 156 25.53 -8.59 -23.57
C ASP A 156 24.50 -9.68 -23.25
N GLY A 157 23.24 -9.30 -23.02
CA GLY A 157 22.17 -10.20 -22.61
C GLY A 157 22.12 -10.46 -21.12
N ILE A 158 23.02 -9.85 -20.33
CA ILE A 158 23.02 -10.01 -18.87
C ILE A 158 21.87 -9.22 -18.24
N LEU A 159 21.10 -9.89 -17.41
CA LEU A 159 20.01 -9.32 -16.64
C LEU A 159 20.53 -8.79 -15.30
N SER A 160 20.28 -7.52 -15.05
CA SER A 160 20.62 -6.87 -13.76
C SER A 160 19.37 -6.36 -13.08
N VAL A 161 19.35 -6.43 -11.77
CA VAL A 161 18.24 -5.95 -10.94
C VAL A 161 18.66 -4.77 -10.08
N SER A 162 17.82 -3.76 -10.04
CA SER A 162 17.94 -2.60 -9.15
C SER A 162 16.88 -2.68 -8.06
N ILE A 163 17.31 -2.61 -6.80
CA ILE A 163 16.45 -2.65 -5.62
C ILE A 163 16.55 -1.28 -4.92
N PRO A 164 15.43 -0.61 -4.58
CA PRO A 164 15.47 0.79 -4.15
C PRO A 164 16.18 1.04 -2.81
N VAL A 165 16.21 0.05 -1.94
CA VAL A 165 16.88 0.15 -0.61
C VAL A 165 18.39 -0.04 -0.70
N ALA A 166 18.87 -0.52 -1.85
CA ALA A 166 20.25 -0.85 -2.08
C ALA A 166 20.80 -0.02 -3.24
N SER A 167 21.87 0.71 -3.03
CA SER A 167 22.51 1.49 -4.09
C SER A 167 23.23 0.59 -5.09
N GLY A 168 22.82 0.65 -6.35
CA GLY A 168 23.45 -0.07 -7.47
C GLY A 168 22.64 -1.26 -7.97
N GLN A 169 23.13 -1.85 -9.06
CA GLN A 169 22.56 -3.01 -9.71
C GLN A 169 23.31 -4.28 -9.32
N VAL A 170 22.61 -5.39 -9.21
CA VAL A 170 23.19 -6.73 -9.04
C VAL A 170 22.74 -7.65 -10.17
N PRO A 171 23.53 -8.65 -10.57
CA PRO A 171 23.08 -9.69 -11.48
C PRO A 171 21.81 -10.37 -10.97
N LEU A 172 20.82 -10.55 -11.85
CA LEU A 172 19.54 -11.16 -11.46
C LEU A 172 19.73 -12.59 -10.94
N ALA A 173 20.65 -13.35 -11.52
CA ALA A 173 20.94 -14.72 -11.08
C ALA A 173 21.41 -14.78 -9.61
N ILE A 174 22.22 -13.81 -9.14
CA ILE A 174 22.62 -13.73 -7.72
C ILE A 174 21.40 -13.52 -6.81
N LEU A 175 20.46 -12.66 -7.23
CA LEU A 175 19.26 -12.44 -6.44
C LEU A 175 18.42 -13.72 -6.37
N MET A 176 18.25 -14.46 -7.47
CA MET A 176 17.52 -15.71 -7.50
C MET A 176 18.17 -16.77 -6.62
N MET A 177 19.50 -16.90 -6.67
CA MET A 177 20.24 -17.80 -5.76
C MET A 177 20.07 -17.39 -4.29
N ALA A 178 20.09 -16.09 -3.98
CA ALA A 178 19.86 -15.60 -2.62
C ALA A 178 18.44 -15.88 -2.11
N LEU A 179 17.45 -16.00 -3.02
CA LEU A 179 16.07 -16.40 -2.72
C LEU A 179 15.87 -17.91 -2.60
N GLY A 180 16.95 -18.71 -2.70
CA GLY A 180 16.94 -20.16 -2.49
C GLY A 180 16.87 -21.02 -3.75
N MET A 181 17.01 -20.44 -4.95
CA MET A 181 17.09 -21.19 -6.21
C MET A 181 18.58 -21.54 -6.47
N GLU A 182 19.07 -22.64 -5.92
CA GLU A 182 20.51 -22.97 -5.98
C GLU A 182 20.94 -23.57 -7.32
N SER A 183 20.08 -24.40 -7.92
CA SER A 183 20.42 -25.06 -9.18
C SER A 183 19.95 -24.30 -10.41
N ALA A 184 20.65 -24.50 -11.53
CA ALA A 184 20.21 -23.98 -12.83
C ALA A 184 18.82 -24.52 -13.21
N ASP A 185 18.50 -25.74 -12.82
CA ASP A 185 17.20 -26.35 -13.07
C ASP A 185 16.09 -25.70 -12.23
N ASP A 186 16.37 -25.31 -10.98
CA ASP A 186 15.42 -24.56 -10.14
C ASP A 186 15.11 -23.20 -10.73
N ILE A 187 16.14 -22.45 -11.13
CA ILE A 187 15.98 -21.16 -11.80
C ILE A 187 15.20 -21.33 -13.09
N MET A 188 15.56 -22.35 -13.89
CA MET A 188 14.95 -22.60 -15.17
C MET A 188 13.46 -22.95 -15.03
N SER A 189 13.10 -23.82 -14.10
CA SER A 189 11.72 -24.25 -13.88
C SER A 189 10.81 -23.11 -13.42
N ASN A 190 11.34 -22.16 -12.64
CA ASN A 190 10.60 -20.99 -12.16
C ASN A 190 10.49 -19.89 -13.22
N VAL A 191 11.54 -19.62 -13.99
CA VAL A 191 11.57 -18.50 -14.95
C VAL A 191 11.05 -18.91 -16.34
N ASN A 192 11.26 -20.15 -16.73
CA ASN A 192 10.88 -20.67 -18.05
C ASN A 192 10.05 -21.97 -17.97
N PRO A 193 8.88 -21.96 -17.30
CA PRO A 193 8.05 -23.16 -17.14
C PRO A 193 7.56 -23.74 -18.48
N GLU A 194 7.51 -22.93 -19.53
CA GLU A 194 7.11 -23.36 -20.88
C GLU A 194 8.27 -23.94 -21.72
N ASN A 195 9.47 -24.00 -21.15
CA ASN A 195 10.67 -24.59 -21.79
C ASN A 195 11.03 -23.96 -23.17
N ARG A 196 10.89 -22.64 -23.30
CA ARG A 196 11.25 -21.89 -24.49
C ARG A 196 12.77 -21.89 -24.65
N SER A 197 13.25 -22.37 -25.80
CA SER A 197 14.70 -22.53 -26.08
C SER A 197 15.51 -21.22 -26.02
N GLU A 198 14.94 -20.12 -26.50
CA GLU A 198 15.58 -18.81 -26.48
C GLU A 198 15.77 -18.31 -25.02
N MET A 199 14.77 -18.50 -24.16
CA MET A 199 14.83 -18.15 -22.75
C MET A 199 15.84 -19.03 -22.01
N GLN A 200 15.92 -20.30 -22.36
CA GLN A 200 16.87 -21.26 -21.81
C GLN A 200 18.33 -20.78 -21.95
N ASN A 201 18.69 -20.42 -23.18
CA ASN A 201 20.04 -19.92 -23.47
C ASN A 201 20.35 -18.62 -22.73
N LEU A 202 19.36 -17.70 -22.61
CA LEU A 202 19.51 -16.46 -21.88
C LEU A 202 19.77 -16.69 -20.39
N ILE A 203 18.98 -17.58 -19.77
CA ILE A 203 19.10 -17.88 -18.33
C ILE A 203 20.45 -18.57 -18.05
N LEU A 204 20.82 -19.58 -18.85
CA LEU A 204 22.09 -20.27 -18.69
C LEU A 204 23.28 -19.31 -18.81
N ALA A 205 23.29 -18.44 -19.80
CA ALA A 205 24.33 -17.44 -19.96
C ALA A 205 24.45 -16.50 -18.75
N ASN A 206 23.33 -16.13 -18.12
CA ASN A 206 23.32 -15.31 -16.92
C ASN A 206 23.86 -16.05 -15.68
N ILE A 207 23.59 -17.34 -15.56
CA ILE A 207 24.11 -18.18 -14.47
C ILE A 207 25.62 -18.41 -14.68
N GLU A 208 26.05 -18.76 -15.88
CA GLU A 208 27.45 -18.97 -16.23
C GLU A 208 28.30 -17.70 -16.00
N GLU A 209 27.77 -16.53 -16.35
CA GLU A 209 28.44 -15.26 -16.10
C GLU A 209 28.69 -15.03 -14.60
N VAL A 210 27.71 -15.32 -13.75
CA VAL A 210 27.86 -15.20 -12.30
C VAL A 210 28.86 -16.21 -11.73
N HIS A 211 28.82 -17.45 -12.21
CA HIS A 211 29.80 -18.48 -11.82
C HIS A 211 31.24 -18.09 -12.21
N ASN A 212 31.43 -17.56 -13.42
CA ASN A 212 32.74 -17.24 -13.95
C ASN A 212 33.33 -15.94 -13.38
N THR A 213 32.49 -14.91 -13.17
CA THR A 213 32.97 -13.58 -12.70
C THR A 213 33.02 -13.45 -11.20
N GLU A 214 32.01 -13.98 -10.48
CA GLU A 214 31.86 -13.79 -9.02
C GLU A 214 32.16 -15.07 -8.23
N GLY A 215 32.20 -16.24 -8.88
CA GLY A 215 32.46 -17.51 -8.20
C GLY A 215 31.39 -17.94 -7.23
N ILE A 216 30.13 -17.60 -7.51
CA ILE A 216 28.97 -17.85 -6.63
C ILE A 216 28.21 -19.05 -7.18
N TYR A 217 27.98 -20.07 -6.34
CA TYR A 217 27.33 -21.33 -6.68
C TYR A 217 26.20 -21.70 -5.72
N THR A 218 26.16 -21.09 -4.52
CA THR A 218 25.23 -21.44 -3.45
C THR A 218 24.45 -20.24 -2.94
N THR A 219 23.28 -20.50 -2.35
CA THR A 219 22.47 -19.48 -1.66
C THR A 219 23.28 -18.71 -0.62
N GLN A 220 24.12 -19.41 0.15
CA GLN A 220 24.95 -18.79 1.18
C GLN A 220 25.97 -17.79 0.58
N GLU A 221 26.64 -18.15 -0.50
CA GLU A 221 27.59 -17.26 -1.19
C GLU A 221 26.90 -16.07 -1.83
N ALA A 222 25.71 -16.27 -2.41
CA ALA A 222 24.87 -15.20 -2.96
C ALA A 222 24.46 -14.20 -1.87
N LEU A 223 24.02 -14.67 -0.71
CA LEU A 223 23.70 -13.81 0.43
C LEU A 223 24.94 -13.07 0.96
N GLU A 224 26.10 -13.71 1.05
CA GLU A 224 27.36 -13.04 1.46
C GLU A 224 27.81 -11.99 0.45
N TYR A 225 27.58 -12.22 -0.85
CA TYR A 225 27.81 -11.20 -1.89
C TYR A 225 26.91 -9.97 -1.65
N LEU A 226 25.61 -10.16 -1.44
CA LEU A 226 24.67 -9.07 -1.16
C LEU A 226 25.04 -8.35 0.15
N GLU A 227 25.43 -9.07 1.20
CA GLU A 227 25.90 -8.50 2.47
C GLU A 227 27.09 -7.58 2.27
N ARG A 228 28.09 -8.01 1.50
CA ARG A 228 29.29 -7.19 1.20
C ARG A 228 28.95 -5.95 0.38
N ARG A 229 28.01 -6.08 -0.55
CA ARG A 229 27.66 -5.00 -1.46
C ARG A 229 26.75 -3.94 -0.82
N PHE A 230 25.79 -4.34 0.01
CA PHE A 230 24.76 -3.45 0.53
C PHE A 230 24.91 -3.08 2.01
N ALA A 231 25.75 -3.77 2.74
CA ALA A 231 25.99 -3.52 4.15
C ALA A 231 27.47 -3.52 4.52
N ALA A 232 28.33 -3.05 3.62
CA ALA A 232 29.77 -2.96 3.85
C ALA A 232 30.09 -2.17 5.14
N GLY A 233 31.10 -2.61 5.88
CA GLY A 233 31.56 -1.93 7.10
C GLY A 233 30.76 -2.22 8.37
N GLN A 234 29.72 -3.04 8.31
CA GLN A 234 28.91 -3.45 9.46
C GLN A 234 29.29 -4.84 9.98
N SER A 235 28.86 -5.18 11.21
CA SER A 235 29.07 -6.52 11.76
C SER A 235 28.35 -7.60 10.94
N LYS A 236 28.85 -8.84 10.95
CA LYS A 236 28.27 -9.95 10.16
C LYS A 236 26.79 -10.18 10.50
N GLU A 237 26.43 -10.13 11.79
CA GLU A 237 25.04 -10.30 12.23
C GLU A 237 24.12 -9.19 11.72
N TYR A 238 24.56 -7.95 11.79
CA TYR A 238 23.79 -6.81 11.29
C TYR A 238 23.63 -6.88 9.77
N ARG A 239 24.68 -7.24 9.04
CA ARG A 239 24.62 -7.40 7.57
C ARG A 239 23.55 -8.42 7.18
N ARG A 240 23.52 -9.58 7.82
CA ARG A 240 22.55 -10.64 7.56
C ARG A 240 21.11 -10.17 7.84
N LYS A 241 20.87 -9.55 8.99
CA LYS A 241 19.55 -8.99 9.34
C LYS A 241 19.09 -7.94 8.34
N ARG A 242 20.02 -7.08 7.88
CA ARG A 242 19.71 -6.05 6.89
C ARG A 242 19.36 -6.63 5.52
N ILE A 243 20.08 -7.64 5.05
CA ILE A 243 19.79 -8.28 3.76
C ILE A 243 18.44 -9.01 3.82
N ASN A 244 18.18 -9.79 4.85
CA ASN A 244 16.87 -10.44 5.03
C ASN A 244 15.75 -9.40 5.05
N TYR A 245 15.91 -8.31 5.80
CA TYR A 245 14.93 -7.21 5.81
C TYR A 245 14.70 -6.61 4.40
N ILE A 246 15.76 -6.41 3.61
CA ILE A 246 15.64 -5.91 2.23
C ILE A 246 14.88 -6.91 1.37
N LEU A 247 15.23 -8.19 1.40
CA LEU A 247 14.57 -9.24 0.61
C LEU A 247 13.08 -9.36 0.99
N ASP A 248 12.78 -9.40 2.29
CA ASP A 248 11.41 -9.57 2.80
C ASP A 248 10.48 -8.37 2.51
N ASN A 249 11.02 -7.15 2.42
CA ASN A 249 10.21 -5.93 2.25
C ASN A 249 10.26 -5.30 0.84
N THR A 250 11.11 -5.81 -0.06
CA THR A 250 11.26 -5.23 -1.40
C THR A 250 10.92 -6.20 -2.54
N LEU A 251 10.78 -7.45 -2.25
CA LEU A 251 10.41 -8.54 -3.17
C LEU A 251 9.17 -9.27 -2.67
#